data_6dd366d5a71ba98da08d0db73f861a59
#
_entry.id   6dd366d5a71ba98da08d0db73f861a59
#
_cell.length_a   1.000
_cell.length_b   1.000
_cell.length_c   1.000
_cell.angle_alpha   90.00
_cell.angle_beta   90.00
_cell.angle_gamma   90.00
#
_symmetry.space_group_name_H-M   'P 1'
#
loop_
_entity.id
_entity.type
_entity.pdbx_description
1 polymer ?
#
loop_
_entity_poly.entity_id
_entity_poly.type
_entity_poly.pdbx_seq_one_letter_code
_entity_poly.pdbx_strand_id
1 'polypeptide(L)' 'LSEQNSVNILIKKQKEIILKADKTVEGFNVGFNSGIVAGQTVMHCHIHLIPRRKGDIVDPKGGIRGVIPDKKTYNE' A
#
# COMPACT_ATOMS: atom_id res chain seq x y z
N LEU A 1 1.38 18.28 -16.18
CA LEU A 1 1.40 16.89 -15.68
C LEU A 1 0.01 16.45 -15.33
N SER A 2 -0.31 15.21 -15.60
CA SER A 2 -1.57 14.63 -15.16
C SER A 2 -1.54 14.44 -13.64
N GLU A 3 -2.74 14.37 -13.03
CA GLU A 3 -2.84 14.08 -11.61
C GLU A 3 -2.18 12.76 -11.25
N GLN A 4 -2.30 11.76 -12.14
CA GLN A 4 -1.71 10.45 -11.95
C GLN A 4 -0.17 10.54 -11.86
N ASN A 5 0.45 11.35 -12.70
CA ASN A 5 1.89 11.56 -12.65
C ASN A 5 2.31 12.27 -11.37
N SER A 6 1.52 13.25 -10.92
CA SER A 6 1.81 13.97 -9.68
C SER A 6 1.76 13.03 -8.48
N VAL A 7 0.76 12.13 -8.44
CA VAL A 7 0.65 11.13 -7.38
C VAL A 7 1.86 10.19 -7.38
N ASN A 8 2.26 9.72 -8.54
CA ASN A 8 3.40 8.82 -8.65
C ASN A 8 4.69 9.48 -8.16
N ILE A 9 4.88 10.76 -8.48
CA ILE A 9 6.04 11.52 -8.01
C ILE A 9 6.03 11.64 -6.49
N LEU A 10 4.88 11.95 -5.91
CA LEU A 10 4.74 12.06 -4.45
C LEU A 10 5.05 10.73 -3.76
N ILE A 11 4.51 9.63 -4.27
CA ILE A 11 4.76 8.30 -3.72
C ILE A 11 6.25 7.99 -3.75
N LYS A 12 6.90 8.25 -4.87
CA LYS A 12 8.34 8.01 -5.00
C LYS A 12 9.13 8.80 -3.99
N LYS A 13 8.81 10.08 -3.81
CA LYS A 13 9.49 10.94 -2.84
C LYS A 13 9.30 10.44 -1.42
N GLN A 14 8.08 10.06 -1.06
CA GLN A 14 7.80 9.55 0.28
C GLN A 14 8.52 8.24 0.55
N LYS A 15 8.58 7.33 -0.42
CA LYS A 15 9.36 6.10 -0.29
C LYS A 15 10.82 6.39 0.00
N GLU A 16 11.41 7.34 -0.72
CA GLU A 16 12.81 7.71 -0.51
C GLU A 16 13.05 8.24 0.89
N ILE A 17 12.16 9.10 1.38
CA ILE A 17 12.25 9.66 2.73
C ILE A 17 12.17 8.54 3.77
N ILE A 18 11.21 7.65 3.63
CA ILE A 18 11.00 6.53 4.56
C ILE A 18 12.22 5.62 4.58
N LEU A 19 12.73 5.25 3.40
CA LEU A 19 13.88 4.35 3.31
C LEU A 19 15.14 4.95 3.92
N LYS A 20 15.31 6.26 3.86
CA LYS A 20 16.43 6.93 4.52
C LYS A 20 16.26 6.96 6.02
N ALA A 21 15.02 7.15 6.49
CA ALA A 21 14.75 7.28 7.92
C ALA A 21 14.72 5.94 8.65
N ASP A 22 14.31 4.87 7.96
CA ASP A 22 14.14 3.56 8.59
C ASP A 22 14.69 2.46 7.68
N LYS A 23 15.86 1.94 8.06
CA LYS A 23 16.54 0.91 7.28
C LYS A 23 15.92 -0.48 7.41
N THR A 24 14.94 -0.65 8.27
CA THR A 24 14.23 -1.92 8.42
C THR A 24 13.13 -2.09 7.39
N VAL A 25 12.75 -1.04 6.68
CA VAL A 25 11.73 -1.09 5.64
C VAL A 25 12.30 -1.76 4.40
N GLU A 26 11.64 -2.83 3.92
CA GLU A 26 12.11 -3.59 2.77
C GLU A 26 11.09 -3.60 1.62
N GLY A 27 9.91 -3.05 1.83
CA GLY A 27 8.89 -3.00 0.79
C GLY A 27 7.77 -2.07 1.17
N PHE A 28 6.80 -1.95 0.28
CA PHE A 28 5.66 -1.08 0.47
C PHE A 28 4.40 -1.71 -0.12
N ASN A 29 3.28 -1.46 0.54
CA ASN A 29 1.98 -1.63 -0.09
C ASN A 29 1.40 -0.24 -0.37
N VAL A 30 0.84 -0.08 -1.56
CA VAL A 30 0.28 1.21 -1.99
C VAL A 30 -1.14 0.97 -2.48
N GLY A 31 -2.05 1.83 -2.08
CA GLY A 31 -3.43 1.68 -2.54
C GLY A 31 -4.37 2.67 -1.90
N PHE A 32 -5.63 2.57 -2.28
CA PHE A 32 -6.68 3.39 -1.70
C PHE A 32 -7.95 2.56 -1.60
N ASN A 33 -8.85 2.99 -0.70
CA ASN A 33 -10.14 2.34 -0.52
C ASN A 33 -11.20 3.15 -1.26
N SER A 34 -12.02 2.50 -2.06
CA SER A 34 -13.08 3.13 -2.82
C SER A 34 -14.41 2.46 -2.47
N GLY A 35 -15.31 3.21 -1.89
CA GLY A 35 -16.61 2.73 -1.47
C GLY A 35 -16.63 2.20 -0.04
N ILE A 36 -17.81 2.23 0.56
CA ILE A 36 -18.00 1.85 1.96
C ILE A 36 -17.63 0.37 2.20
N VAL A 37 -18.00 -0.51 1.29
CA VAL A 37 -17.69 -1.95 1.41
C VAL A 37 -16.20 -2.23 1.32
N ALA A 38 -15.43 -1.31 0.77
CA ALA A 38 -13.98 -1.43 0.70
C ALA A 38 -13.29 -0.76 1.90
N GLY A 39 -14.08 -0.25 2.85
CA GLY A 39 -13.54 0.36 4.05
C GLY A 39 -13.28 1.86 3.95
N GLN A 40 -13.80 2.51 2.91
CA GLN A 40 -13.65 3.95 2.79
C GLN A 40 -14.42 4.66 3.90
N THR A 41 -13.72 5.42 4.72
CA THR A 41 -14.33 6.18 5.82
C THR A 41 -14.31 7.68 5.56
N VAL A 42 -13.47 8.12 4.63
CA VAL A 42 -13.36 9.53 4.23
C VAL A 42 -13.80 9.62 2.78
N MET A 43 -14.70 10.54 2.47
CA MET A 43 -15.35 10.59 1.16
C MET A 43 -14.51 11.22 0.06
N HIS A 44 -13.29 11.64 0.37
CA HIS A 44 -12.33 12.06 -0.65
C HIS A 44 -11.19 11.06 -0.72
N CYS A 45 -10.44 11.11 -1.81
CA CYS A 45 -9.39 10.13 -2.08
C CYS A 45 -8.25 10.22 -1.07
N HIS A 46 -7.96 9.09 -0.44
CA HIS A 46 -6.78 8.87 0.40
C HIS A 46 -5.95 7.79 -0.23
N ILE A 47 -4.68 8.06 -0.46
CA ILE A 47 -3.75 7.05 -0.95
C ILE A 47 -2.87 6.63 0.22
N HIS A 48 -2.86 5.33 0.50
CA HIS A 48 -2.07 4.76 1.57
C HIS A 48 -0.73 4.30 1.04
N LEU A 49 0.32 4.66 1.74
CA LEU A 49 1.66 4.16 1.48
C LEU A 49 2.12 3.49 2.77
N ILE A 50 2.17 2.16 2.76
CA ILE A 50 2.41 1.38 3.96
C ILE A 50 3.79 0.75 3.88
N PRO A 51 4.74 1.23 4.70
CA PRO A 51 6.06 0.61 4.74
C PRO A 51 5.97 -0.78 5.36
N ARG A 52 6.62 -1.74 4.73
CA ARG A 52 6.58 -3.12 5.16
C ARG A 52 7.96 -3.58 5.60
N ARG A 53 7.96 -4.41 6.64
CA ARG A 53 9.18 -4.94 7.24
C ARG A 53 9.10 -6.44 7.33
N LYS A 54 10.24 -7.08 7.29
CA LYS A 54 10.31 -8.53 7.46
C LYS A 54 9.70 -8.90 8.81
N GLY A 55 8.76 -9.85 8.80
CA GLY A 55 8.14 -10.34 10.03
C GLY A 55 7.00 -9.49 10.59
N ASP A 56 6.60 -8.42 9.89
CA ASP A 56 5.49 -7.59 10.36
C ASP A 56 4.13 -8.30 10.25
N ILE A 57 4.06 -9.34 9.45
CA ILE A 57 2.90 -10.22 9.35
C ILE A 57 3.39 -11.64 9.10
N VAL A 58 2.62 -12.62 9.53
CA VAL A 58 3.03 -14.03 9.45
C VAL A 58 3.22 -14.48 8.01
N ASP A 59 2.26 -14.17 7.13
CA ASP A 59 2.33 -14.58 5.73
C ASP A 59 1.94 -13.42 4.83
N PRO A 60 2.91 -12.71 4.26
CA PRO A 60 2.63 -11.56 3.40
C PRO A 60 2.24 -11.92 1.97
N LYS A 61 2.29 -13.18 1.59
CA LYS A 61 1.98 -13.60 0.22
C LYS A 61 0.59 -13.12 -0.18
N GLY A 62 0.49 -12.56 -1.37
CA GLY A 62 -0.75 -11.98 -1.86
C GLY A 62 -0.89 -10.48 -1.58
N GLY A 63 -0.21 -9.98 -0.57
CA GLY A 63 -0.20 -8.54 -0.27
C GLY A 63 -1.59 -7.94 -0.16
N ILE A 64 -1.88 -6.96 -1.00
CA ILE A 64 -3.16 -6.23 -1.01
C ILE A 64 -4.36 -7.17 -1.18
N ARG A 65 -4.20 -8.29 -1.85
CA ARG A 65 -5.30 -9.26 -2.01
C ARG A 65 -5.78 -9.83 -0.68
N GLY A 66 -5.00 -9.65 0.38
CA GLY A 66 -5.37 -10.11 1.72
C GLY A 66 -6.56 -9.40 2.34
N VAL A 67 -7.10 -8.36 1.69
CA VAL A 67 -8.32 -7.70 2.16
C VAL A 67 -9.52 -8.66 2.13
N ILE A 68 -9.46 -9.69 1.30
CA ILE A 68 -10.40 -10.81 1.32
C ILE A 68 -9.56 -12.06 1.55
N PRO A 69 -9.48 -12.57 2.80
CA PRO A 69 -8.54 -13.64 3.12
C PRO A 69 -8.65 -14.86 2.21
N ASP A 70 -9.85 -15.25 1.83
CA ASP A 70 -10.06 -16.42 0.95
C ASP A 70 -9.57 -16.18 -0.48
N LYS A 71 -9.35 -14.93 -0.85
CA LYS A 71 -8.88 -14.54 -2.18
C LYS A 71 -7.44 -14.06 -2.16
N LYS A 72 -6.79 -14.22 -1.03
CA LYS A 72 -5.44 -13.70 -0.81
C LYS A 72 -4.41 -14.29 -1.77
N THR A 73 -4.52 -15.57 -2.04
CA THR A 73 -3.62 -16.24 -2.98
C THR A 73 -4.37 -16.67 -4.21
N TYR A 74 -3.73 -16.58 -5.35
CA TYR A 74 -4.31 -17.03 -6.60
C TYR A 74 -3.55 -18.25 -7.09
N ASN A 75 -4.27 -19.08 -7.83
CA ASN A 75 -3.68 -20.27 -8.43
C ASN A 75 -2.77 -19.86 -9.58
N GLU A 76 -1.65 -20.50 -9.67
CA GLU A 76 -0.68 -20.26 -10.70
C GLU A 76 -0.47 -21.49 -11.56
#